data_e48c738cc408cefd6eb2d78a8dfbe9c2
#
_entry.id   e48c738cc408cefd6eb2d78a8dfbe9c2
#
_cell.length_a   1.000
_cell.length_b   1.000
_cell.length_c   1.000
_cell.angle_alpha   90.00
_cell.angle_beta   90.00
_cell.angle_gamma   90.00
#
_symmetry.space_group_name_H-M   'P 1'
#
loop_
_entity.id
_entity.type
_entity.pdbx_description
1 polymer ?
#
loop_
_entity_poly.entity_id
_entity_poly.type
_entity_poly.pdbx_seq_one_letter_code
_entity_poly.pdbx_strand_id
1 'polypeptide(L)'
;MKRVNGDNSSLQWFLKGAAGIISIPAFILMGAFVGFCSFSYETGVPMIQVAFMTGMMWALPGQLILIGAMIAGASLPAAAIAVGLSSMRLMPMVTVLIPEIRSKSTPTWKLLFLSHFIAVTTWVYTMQHVRDIPKNGRLPFFAGFAITMTCANVVLVAVLYGVIDRLPEMVAGALFFLTPIYFITSIWASARTPEVYFAMVAGLILGPIFHYLTPGYSILVAGIAGGIIAFALERSFRKFWGADES
;
A
#
# COMPACT_ATOMS: atom_id res chain seq x y z
N MET A 1 17.88 -1.39 -29.61
CA MET A 1 18.26 -0.59 -28.44
C MET A 1 18.28 0.88 -28.88
N LYS A 2 17.14 1.61 -28.78
CA LYS A 2 17.04 3.03 -29.15
C LYS A 2 17.69 3.85 -28.02
N ARG A 3 18.79 4.55 -28.32
CA ARG A 3 19.35 5.56 -27.43
C ARG A 3 18.27 6.64 -27.20
N VAL A 4 17.79 6.76 -25.98
CA VAL A 4 16.87 7.82 -25.57
C VAL A 4 17.70 9.10 -25.51
N ASN A 5 17.44 10.01 -26.47
CA ASN A 5 18.11 11.30 -26.55
C ASN A 5 17.96 12.06 -25.23
N GLY A 6 19.08 12.61 -24.72
CA GLY A 6 19.18 13.33 -23.45
C GLY A 6 18.45 14.68 -23.37
N ASP A 7 17.64 15.05 -24.36
CA ASP A 7 17.00 16.37 -24.49
C ASP A 7 15.51 16.40 -24.15
N ASN A 8 14.97 15.34 -23.52
CA ASN A 8 13.58 15.40 -23.11
C ASN A 8 13.40 16.40 -21.96
N SER A 9 12.45 17.33 -22.12
CA SER A 9 12.08 18.28 -21.06
C SER A 9 11.50 17.57 -19.83
N SER A 10 11.54 18.21 -18.67
CA SER A 10 10.93 17.69 -17.44
C SER A 10 9.46 17.30 -17.63
N LEU A 11 8.74 18.07 -18.47
CA LEU A 11 7.34 17.78 -18.80
C LEU A 11 7.20 16.48 -19.59
N GLN A 12 8.07 16.21 -20.54
CA GLN A 12 8.03 14.96 -21.32
C GLN A 12 8.31 13.75 -20.44
N TRP A 13 9.21 13.83 -19.47
CA TRP A 13 9.44 12.79 -18.50
C TRP A 13 8.26 12.59 -17.55
N PHE A 14 7.62 13.68 -17.13
CA PHE A 14 6.39 13.62 -16.35
C PHE A 14 5.27 12.90 -17.11
N LEU A 15 5.03 13.27 -18.37
CA LEU A 15 4.00 12.62 -19.21
C LEU A 15 4.31 11.14 -19.49
N LYS A 16 5.59 10.80 -19.67
CA LYS A 16 6.00 9.38 -19.80
C LYS A 16 5.73 8.61 -18.51
N GLY A 17 5.97 9.21 -17.36
CA GLY A 17 5.60 8.64 -16.07
C GLY A 17 4.09 8.49 -15.94
N ALA A 18 3.32 9.51 -16.24
CA ALA A 18 1.86 9.51 -16.20
C ALA A 18 1.24 8.42 -17.09
N ALA A 19 1.81 8.17 -18.28
CA ALA A 19 1.39 7.10 -19.17
C ALA A 19 1.51 5.70 -18.53
N GLY A 20 2.32 5.55 -17.48
CA GLY A 20 2.45 4.32 -16.70
C GLY A 20 1.17 3.87 -16.00
N ILE A 21 0.15 4.71 -15.94
CA ILE A 21 -1.19 4.32 -15.45
C ILE A 21 -1.77 3.17 -16.28
N ILE A 22 -1.35 3.02 -17.53
CA ILE A 22 -1.70 1.91 -18.41
C ILE A 22 -0.64 0.80 -18.25
N SER A 23 -0.51 0.29 -17.04
CA SER A 23 0.43 -0.80 -16.73
C SER A 23 -0.24 -1.84 -15.84
N ILE A 24 0.26 -3.08 -15.89
CA ILE A 24 -0.26 -4.17 -15.04
C ILE A 24 -0.24 -3.79 -13.55
N PRO A 25 0.85 -3.26 -12.98
CA PRO A 25 0.86 -2.84 -11.57
C PRO A 25 -0.19 -1.77 -11.24
N ALA A 26 -0.46 -0.85 -12.18
CA ALA A 26 -1.47 0.18 -12.00
C ALA A 26 -2.89 -0.43 -11.96
N PHE A 27 -3.22 -1.30 -12.90
CA PHE A 27 -4.53 -1.98 -12.93
C PHE A 27 -4.78 -2.86 -11.71
N ILE A 28 -3.74 -3.57 -11.22
CA ILE A 28 -3.84 -4.36 -9.99
C ILE A 28 -4.18 -3.46 -8.79
N LEU A 29 -3.51 -2.31 -8.67
CA LEU A 29 -3.79 -1.36 -7.60
C LEU A 29 -5.18 -0.74 -7.72
N MET A 30 -5.60 -0.35 -8.94
CA MET A 30 -6.95 0.16 -9.18
C MET A 30 -8.03 -0.87 -8.79
N GLY A 31 -7.82 -2.15 -9.13
CA GLY A 31 -8.69 -3.24 -8.69
C GLY A 31 -8.80 -3.36 -7.17
N ALA A 32 -7.68 -3.17 -6.45
CA ALA A 32 -7.69 -3.15 -4.98
C ALA A 32 -8.48 -1.95 -4.43
N PHE A 33 -8.40 -0.78 -5.08
CA PHE A 33 -9.21 0.39 -4.69
C PHE A 33 -10.70 0.23 -5.01
N VAL A 34 -11.06 -0.55 -6.03
CA VAL A 34 -12.46 -0.94 -6.29
C VAL A 34 -13.00 -1.73 -5.09
N GLY A 35 -12.28 -2.76 -4.63
CA GLY A 35 -12.66 -3.52 -3.45
C GLY A 35 -12.69 -2.67 -2.17
N PHE A 36 -11.69 -1.78 -1.99
CA PHE A 36 -11.66 -0.84 -0.88
C PHE A 36 -12.88 0.10 -0.85
N CYS A 37 -13.33 0.56 -2.01
CA CYS A 37 -14.51 1.40 -2.15
C CYS A 37 -15.77 0.65 -1.67
N SER A 38 -15.95 -0.62 -2.11
CA SER A 38 -17.06 -1.46 -1.65
C SER A 38 -17.00 -1.72 -0.16
N PHE A 39 -15.83 -2.06 0.38
CA PHE A 39 -15.62 -2.24 1.82
C PHE A 39 -16.00 -0.97 2.61
N SER A 40 -15.57 0.21 2.14
CA SER A 40 -15.84 1.47 2.82
C SER A 40 -17.31 1.85 2.78
N TYR A 41 -18.01 1.53 1.66
CA TYR A 41 -19.43 1.71 1.53
C TYR A 41 -20.20 0.84 2.53
N GLU A 42 -19.92 -0.47 2.58
CA GLU A 42 -20.57 -1.42 3.49
C GLU A 42 -20.33 -1.08 4.97
N THR A 43 -19.19 -0.47 5.29
CA THR A 43 -18.89 -0.04 6.66
C THR A 43 -19.48 1.34 7.01
N GLY A 44 -20.20 1.98 6.10
CA GLY A 44 -20.89 3.25 6.33
C GLY A 44 -19.98 4.47 6.39
N VAL A 45 -18.73 4.37 5.91
CA VAL A 45 -17.83 5.54 5.86
C VAL A 45 -18.25 6.47 4.73
N PRO A 46 -18.52 7.76 4.97
CA PRO A 46 -18.99 8.69 3.95
C PRO A 46 -18.01 8.84 2.77
N MET A 47 -18.54 8.96 1.53
CA MET A 47 -17.76 9.10 0.30
C MET A 47 -16.65 10.15 0.39
N ILE A 48 -16.95 11.32 0.96
CA ILE A 48 -15.97 12.41 1.08
C ILE A 48 -14.78 12.02 1.95
N GLN A 49 -15.00 11.24 3.01
CA GLN A 49 -13.95 10.75 3.87
C GLN A 49 -13.11 9.68 3.16
N VAL A 50 -13.74 8.77 2.43
CA VAL A 50 -13.04 7.73 1.66
C VAL A 50 -12.17 8.34 0.57
N ALA A 51 -12.69 9.30 -0.19
CA ALA A 51 -11.94 10.03 -1.21
C ALA A 51 -10.78 10.84 -0.59
N PHE A 52 -11.04 11.53 0.52
CA PHE A 52 -10.01 12.27 1.28
C PHE A 52 -8.91 11.33 1.80
N MET A 53 -9.29 10.20 2.42
CA MET A 53 -8.33 9.19 2.88
C MET A 53 -7.48 8.66 1.73
N THR A 54 -8.09 8.42 0.56
CA THR A 54 -7.36 7.92 -0.62
C THR A 54 -6.31 8.91 -1.11
N GLY A 55 -6.59 10.22 -1.05
CA GLY A 55 -5.63 11.26 -1.43
C GLY A 55 -4.56 11.54 -0.37
N MET A 56 -4.96 11.56 0.91
CA MET A 56 -4.08 11.94 2.02
C MET A 56 -3.31 10.78 2.64
N MET A 57 -3.79 9.55 2.50
CA MET A 57 -3.15 8.36 3.02
C MET A 57 -2.90 7.37 1.88
N TRP A 58 -1.81 7.59 1.13
CA TRP A 58 -1.48 6.79 -0.05
C TRP A 58 -0.94 5.40 0.31
N ALA A 59 -1.71 4.68 1.17
CA ALA A 59 -1.39 3.31 1.60
C ALA A 59 -2.68 2.57 1.97
N LEU A 60 -3.20 1.74 1.07
CA LEU A 60 -4.43 0.95 1.28
C LEU A 60 -4.48 0.22 2.63
N PRO A 61 -3.42 -0.50 3.08
CA PRO A 61 -3.47 -1.14 4.39
C PRO A 61 -3.64 -0.17 5.55
N GLY A 62 -3.06 1.03 5.46
CA GLY A 62 -3.27 2.07 6.47
C GLY A 62 -4.72 2.55 6.52
N GLN A 63 -5.36 2.69 5.36
CA GLN A 63 -6.78 3.07 5.26
C GLN A 63 -7.70 1.99 5.84
N LEU A 64 -7.44 0.72 5.56
CA LEU A 64 -8.20 -0.40 6.14
C LEU A 64 -8.04 -0.49 7.65
N ILE A 65 -6.81 -0.29 8.16
CA ILE A 65 -6.55 -0.25 9.60
C ILE A 65 -7.31 0.91 10.24
N LEU A 66 -7.32 2.08 9.60
CA LEU A 66 -8.05 3.24 10.11
C LEU A 66 -9.55 2.97 10.18
N ILE A 67 -10.16 2.45 9.10
CA ILE A 67 -11.59 2.08 9.09
C ILE A 67 -11.87 1.00 10.15
N GLY A 68 -11.04 -0.03 10.24
CA GLY A 68 -11.17 -1.07 11.27
C GLY A 68 -11.11 -0.53 12.68
N ALA A 69 -10.21 0.43 12.96
CA ALA A 69 -10.11 1.11 14.24
C ALA A 69 -11.36 1.97 14.53
N MET A 70 -11.89 2.65 13.51
CA MET A 70 -13.15 3.43 13.64
C MET A 70 -14.34 2.53 14.01
N ILE A 71 -14.51 1.39 13.30
CA ILE A 71 -15.58 0.42 13.58
C ILE A 71 -15.44 -0.18 14.99
N ALA A 72 -14.21 -0.48 15.41
CA ALA A 72 -13.93 -1.01 16.73
C ALA A 72 -14.06 0.02 17.86
N GLY A 73 -14.37 1.30 17.56
CA GLY A 73 -14.44 2.37 18.56
C GLY A 73 -13.10 2.67 19.21
N ALA A 74 -11.98 2.44 18.52
CA ALA A 74 -10.65 2.69 19.05
C ALA A 74 -10.42 4.18 19.31
N SER A 75 -9.64 4.49 20.34
CA SER A 75 -9.24 5.87 20.62
C SER A 75 -8.34 6.42 19.49
N LEU A 76 -8.37 7.75 19.28
CA LEU A 76 -7.53 8.40 18.26
C LEU A 76 -6.03 8.06 18.41
N PRO A 77 -5.42 8.05 19.62
CA PRO A 77 -4.03 7.64 19.77
C PRO A 77 -3.79 6.19 19.35
N ALA A 78 -4.70 5.26 19.68
CA ALA A 78 -4.58 3.86 19.29
C ALA A 78 -4.65 3.68 17.75
N ALA A 79 -5.60 4.35 17.12
CA ALA A 79 -5.70 4.36 15.64
C ALA A 79 -4.44 4.97 14.99
N ALA A 80 -3.94 6.10 15.52
CA ALA A 80 -2.74 6.75 15.00
C ALA A 80 -1.49 5.86 15.14
N ILE A 81 -1.32 5.14 16.25
CA ILE A 81 -0.22 4.21 16.46
C ILE A 81 -0.35 3.03 15.47
N ALA A 82 -1.53 2.43 15.33
CA ALA A 82 -1.76 1.31 14.45
C ALA A 82 -1.45 1.65 12.97
N VAL A 83 -1.95 2.80 12.50
CA VAL A 83 -1.68 3.31 11.16
C VAL A 83 -0.20 3.68 10.98
N GLY A 84 0.41 4.33 11.99
CA GLY A 84 1.83 4.68 11.99
C GLY A 84 2.74 3.45 11.87
N LEU A 85 2.50 2.41 12.67
CA LEU A 85 3.23 1.15 12.60
C LEU A 85 3.06 0.47 11.23
N SER A 86 1.85 0.45 10.68
CA SER A 86 1.61 -0.07 9.32
C SER A 86 2.40 0.68 8.26
N SER A 87 2.60 1.97 8.44
CA SER A 87 3.32 2.84 7.49
C SER A 87 4.85 2.67 7.56
N MET A 88 5.40 2.16 8.66
CA MET A 88 6.85 1.94 8.82
C MET A 88 7.44 1.02 7.74
N ARG A 89 6.65 0.10 7.19
CA ARG A 89 7.07 -0.76 6.07
C ARG A 89 7.46 0.01 4.80
N LEU A 90 7.01 1.25 4.64
CA LEU A 90 7.36 2.09 3.50
C LEU A 90 8.75 2.72 3.64
N MET A 91 9.31 2.77 4.86
CA MET A 91 10.61 3.37 5.14
C MET A 91 11.76 2.79 4.30
N PRO A 92 11.92 1.46 4.16
CA PRO A 92 12.96 0.90 3.30
C PRO A 92 12.78 1.30 1.83
N MET A 93 11.54 1.44 1.35
CA MET A 93 11.27 1.86 -0.03
C MET A 93 11.68 3.32 -0.26
N VAL A 94 11.40 4.20 0.70
CA VAL A 94 11.82 5.61 0.67
C VAL A 94 13.34 5.70 0.65
N THR A 95 14.03 4.98 1.53
CA THR A 95 15.50 5.03 1.63
C THR A 95 16.22 4.54 0.37
N VAL A 96 15.63 3.60 -0.35
CA VAL A 96 16.18 3.09 -1.62
C VAL A 96 15.82 3.98 -2.80
N LEU A 97 14.57 4.48 -2.87
CA LEU A 97 14.09 5.24 -4.02
C LEU A 97 14.64 6.65 -4.07
N ILE A 98 14.69 7.36 -2.94
CA ILE A 98 15.10 8.78 -2.90
C ILE A 98 16.49 9.02 -3.51
N PRO A 99 17.55 8.24 -3.21
CA PRO A 99 18.86 8.40 -3.86
C PRO A 99 18.82 8.17 -5.37
N GLU A 100 17.93 7.29 -5.85
CA GLU A 100 17.80 7.00 -7.27
C GLU A 100 17.15 8.12 -8.06
N ILE A 101 16.13 8.78 -7.51
CA ILE A 101 15.41 9.86 -8.19
C ILE A 101 15.99 11.24 -7.92
N ARG A 102 16.83 11.39 -6.88
CA ARG A 102 17.47 12.67 -6.54
C ARG A 102 18.54 13.05 -7.56
N SER A 103 18.53 14.30 -8.00
CA SER A 103 19.62 14.94 -8.75
C SER A 103 20.33 15.99 -7.88
N LYS A 104 21.51 16.48 -8.31
CA LYS A 104 22.28 17.50 -7.58
C LYS A 104 21.49 18.81 -7.36
N SER A 105 20.59 19.15 -8.28
CA SER A 105 19.77 20.36 -8.24
C SER A 105 18.41 20.17 -7.54
N THR A 106 18.08 18.96 -7.05
CA THR A 106 16.78 18.68 -6.45
C THR A 106 16.72 19.19 -5.01
N PRO A 107 15.86 20.17 -4.69
CA PRO A 107 15.70 20.65 -3.33
C PRO A 107 14.97 19.63 -2.45
N THR A 108 15.35 19.54 -1.20
CA THR A 108 14.85 18.53 -0.25
C THR A 108 13.32 18.59 -0.03
N TRP A 109 12.73 19.79 -0.06
CA TRP A 109 11.28 19.94 0.13
C TRP A 109 10.47 19.25 -0.98
N LYS A 110 10.97 19.20 -2.23
CA LYS A 110 10.32 18.45 -3.32
C LYS A 110 10.36 16.95 -3.06
N LEU A 111 11.46 16.45 -2.52
CA LEU A 111 11.60 15.06 -2.15
C LEU A 111 10.67 14.69 -0.98
N LEU A 112 10.56 15.55 0.03
CA LEU A 112 9.62 15.38 1.13
C LEU A 112 8.18 15.35 0.66
N PHE A 113 7.78 16.28 -0.21
CA PHE A 113 6.43 16.28 -0.80
C PHE A 113 6.18 15.02 -1.62
N LEU A 114 7.12 14.61 -2.46
CA LEU A 114 6.96 13.45 -3.31
C LEU A 114 7.08 12.12 -2.54
N SER A 115 7.69 12.10 -1.36
CA SER A 115 7.75 10.90 -0.52
C SER A 115 6.35 10.45 -0.05
N HIS A 116 5.39 11.37 0.04
CA HIS A 116 3.98 11.06 0.29
C HIS A 116 3.41 10.04 -0.70
N PHE A 117 3.83 10.11 -1.95
CA PHE A 117 3.32 9.25 -3.03
C PHE A 117 4.08 7.93 -3.18
N ILE A 118 5.03 7.63 -2.27
CA ILE A 118 5.77 6.37 -2.30
C ILE A 118 4.90 5.26 -1.70
N ALA A 119 4.53 4.33 -2.55
CA ALA A 119 3.86 3.09 -2.21
C ALA A 119 4.51 1.94 -2.98
N VAL A 120 4.17 0.70 -2.67
CA VAL A 120 4.76 -0.48 -3.32
C VAL A 120 4.69 -0.38 -4.84
N THR A 121 3.52 -0.04 -5.39
CA THR A 121 3.30 0.05 -6.84
C THR A 121 4.14 1.15 -7.48
N THR A 122 4.16 2.36 -6.88
CA THR A 122 4.94 3.49 -7.41
C THR A 122 6.44 3.24 -7.30
N TRP A 123 6.87 2.57 -6.24
CA TRP A 123 8.26 2.15 -6.04
C TRP A 123 8.67 1.10 -7.06
N VAL A 124 7.93 0.00 -7.20
CA VAL A 124 8.24 -1.09 -8.15
C VAL A 124 8.31 -0.56 -9.56
N TYR A 125 7.27 0.17 -10.00
CA TYR A 125 7.22 0.71 -11.36
C TYR A 125 8.40 1.64 -11.66
N THR A 126 8.74 2.53 -10.73
CA THR A 126 9.87 3.45 -10.90
C THR A 126 11.20 2.71 -10.94
N MET A 127 11.42 1.76 -10.01
CA MET A 127 12.67 1.01 -9.95
C MET A 127 12.91 0.13 -11.19
N GLN A 128 11.85 -0.36 -11.84
CA GLN A 128 11.96 -1.10 -13.10
C GLN A 128 12.46 -0.22 -14.27
N HIS A 129 12.14 1.08 -14.25
CA HIS A 129 12.44 2.00 -15.36
C HIS A 129 13.62 2.95 -15.07
N VAL A 130 14.03 3.08 -13.82
CA VAL A 130 15.01 4.09 -13.39
C VAL A 130 16.36 3.99 -14.10
N ARG A 131 16.76 2.80 -14.52
CA ARG A 131 18.04 2.56 -15.20
C ARG A 131 18.07 3.10 -16.63
N ASP A 132 16.91 3.17 -17.28
CA ASP A 132 16.76 3.65 -18.65
C ASP A 132 16.52 5.16 -18.72
N ILE A 133 16.41 5.83 -17.57
CA ILE A 133 16.08 7.25 -17.45
C ILE A 133 17.29 8.03 -16.96
N PRO A 134 17.69 9.12 -17.64
CA PRO A 134 18.77 9.99 -17.17
C PRO A 134 18.41 10.62 -15.83
N LYS A 135 19.42 10.89 -14.97
CA LYS A 135 19.20 11.36 -13.59
C LYS A 135 18.24 12.56 -13.48
N ASN A 136 18.29 13.50 -14.43
CA ASN A 136 17.43 14.69 -14.44
C ASN A 136 15.96 14.38 -14.80
N GLY A 137 15.70 13.25 -15.47
CA GLY A 137 14.37 12.79 -15.86
C GLY A 137 13.68 11.91 -14.81
N ARG A 138 14.41 11.37 -13.85
CA ARG A 138 13.88 10.37 -12.89
C ARG A 138 12.83 10.94 -11.96
N LEU A 139 13.11 12.11 -11.38
CA LEU A 139 12.16 12.77 -10.47
C LEU A 139 10.84 13.15 -11.16
N PRO A 140 10.84 13.86 -12.33
CA PRO A 140 9.59 14.13 -13.02
C PRO A 140 8.89 12.85 -13.53
N PHE A 141 9.60 11.82 -13.91
CA PHE A 141 9.00 10.53 -14.26
C PHE A 141 8.27 9.90 -13.07
N PHE A 142 8.92 9.80 -11.92
CA PHE A 142 8.30 9.31 -10.69
C PHE A 142 7.07 10.16 -10.32
N ALA A 143 7.20 11.48 -10.32
CA ALA A 143 6.11 12.40 -10.00
C ALA A 143 4.92 12.22 -10.96
N GLY A 144 5.18 12.06 -12.25
CA GLY A 144 4.15 11.82 -13.26
C GLY A 144 3.35 10.56 -12.98
N PHE A 145 4.01 9.44 -12.75
CA PHE A 145 3.34 8.19 -12.43
C PHE A 145 2.58 8.27 -11.09
N ALA A 146 3.27 8.70 -10.04
CA ALA A 146 2.75 8.67 -8.67
C ALA A 146 1.55 9.61 -8.47
N ILE A 147 1.64 10.85 -8.95
CA ILE A 147 0.53 11.82 -8.84
C ILE A 147 -0.66 11.38 -9.70
N THR A 148 -0.42 10.97 -10.96
CA THR A 148 -1.51 10.50 -11.83
C THR A 148 -2.20 9.29 -11.24
N MET A 149 -1.45 8.35 -10.68
CA MET A 149 -1.98 7.16 -10.03
C MET A 149 -2.84 7.49 -8.82
N THR A 150 -2.37 8.42 -7.96
CA THR A 150 -3.14 8.88 -6.79
C THR A 150 -4.43 9.58 -7.22
N CYS A 151 -4.33 10.55 -8.14
CA CYS A 151 -5.52 11.26 -8.63
C CYS A 151 -6.52 10.31 -9.29
N ALA A 152 -6.06 9.36 -10.10
CA ALA A 152 -6.93 8.39 -10.74
C ALA A 152 -7.67 7.51 -9.73
N ASN A 153 -7.00 7.07 -8.65
CA ASN A 153 -7.66 6.27 -7.62
C ASN A 153 -8.63 7.11 -6.76
N VAL A 154 -8.33 8.37 -6.48
CA VAL A 154 -9.28 9.29 -5.83
C VAL A 154 -10.54 9.45 -6.68
N VAL A 155 -10.39 9.68 -7.99
CA VAL A 155 -11.51 9.80 -8.91
C VAL A 155 -12.27 8.47 -9.03
N LEU A 156 -11.54 7.35 -9.16
CA LEU A 156 -12.13 6.01 -9.22
C LEU A 156 -13.02 5.73 -7.99
N VAL A 157 -12.51 5.99 -6.80
CA VAL A 157 -13.23 5.79 -5.53
C VAL A 157 -14.44 6.71 -5.46
N ALA A 158 -14.31 7.99 -5.80
CA ALA A 158 -15.42 8.94 -5.76
C ALA A 158 -16.55 8.57 -6.74
N VAL A 159 -16.20 8.17 -7.97
CA VAL A 159 -17.16 7.76 -9.00
C VAL A 159 -17.82 6.43 -8.61
N LEU A 160 -17.03 5.43 -8.22
CA LEU A 160 -17.56 4.12 -7.87
C LEU A 160 -18.46 4.18 -6.64
N TYR A 161 -18.09 4.96 -5.62
CA TYR A 161 -18.90 5.12 -4.42
C TYR A 161 -20.30 5.66 -4.73
N GLY A 162 -20.43 6.57 -5.71
CA GLY A 162 -21.73 7.12 -6.15
C GLY A 162 -22.57 6.16 -7.00
N VAL A 163 -22.04 5.01 -7.37
CA VAL A 163 -22.73 4.02 -8.23
C VAL A 163 -22.96 2.70 -7.49
N ILE A 164 -22.24 2.46 -6.40
CA ILE A 164 -22.20 1.15 -5.73
C ILE A 164 -23.57 0.71 -5.20
N ASP A 165 -24.39 1.63 -4.75
CA ASP A 165 -25.77 1.41 -4.28
C ASP A 165 -26.73 0.98 -5.41
N ARG A 166 -26.36 1.21 -6.67
CA ARG A 166 -27.11 0.79 -7.85
C ARG A 166 -26.70 -0.56 -8.40
N LEU A 167 -25.63 -1.14 -7.84
CA LEU A 167 -25.17 -2.45 -8.26
C LEU A 167 -26.04 -3.54 -7.64
N PRO A 168 -26.25 -4.67 -8.34
CA PRO A 168 -26.84 -5.85 -7.73
C PRO A 168 -26.03 -6.31 -6.51
N GLU A 169 -26.70 -6.74 -5.44
CA GLU A 169 -26.05 -7.16 -4.18
C GLU A 169 -24.94 -8.20 -4.40
N MET A 170 -25.13 -9.12 -5.34
CA MET A 170 -24.11 -10.10 -5.71
C MET A 170 -22.83 -9.45 -6.24
N VAL A 171 -22.96 -8.38 -7.05
CA VAL A 171 -21.81 -7.65 -7.61
C VAL A 171 -21.13 -6.84 -6.51
N ALA A 172 -21.90 -6.13 -5.68
CA ALA A 172 -21.36 -5.37 -4.55
C ALA A 172 -20.60 -6.28 -3.58
N GLY A 173 -21.16 -7.44 -3.24
CA GLY A 173 -20.51 -8.47 -2.42
C GLY A 173 -19.22 -9.01 -3.05
N ALA A 174 -19.22 -9.30 -4.35
CA ALA A 174 -18.01 -9.74 -5.05
C ALA A 174 -16.92 -8.66 -5.02
N LEU A 175 -17.28 -7.40 -5.22
CA LEU A 175 -16.35 -6.26 -5.13
C LEU A 175 -15.79 -6.10 -3.72
N PHE A 176 -16.61 -6.29 -2.69
CA PHE A 176 -16.16 -6.27 -1.28
C PHE A 176 -15.02 -7.26 -1.03
N PHE A 177 -15.14 -8.48 -1.55
CA PHE A 177 -14.11 -9.51 -1.37
C PHE A 177 -12.84 -9.28 -2.15
N LEU A 178 -12.81 -8.39 -3.15
CA LEU A 178 -11.58 -8.08 -3.89
C LEU A 178 -10.46 -7.55 -2.98
N THR A 179 -10.81 -6.74 -1.99
CA THR A 179 -9.81 -6.15 -1.08
C THR A 179 -9.10 -7.21 -0.21
N PRO A 180 -9.80 -8.04 0.60
CA PRO A 180 -9.12 -9.05 1.40
C PRO A 180 -8.37 -10.07 0.53
N ILE A 181 -8.93 -10.49 -0.60
CA ILE A 181 -8.25 -11.39 -1.55
C ILE A 181 -6.97 -10.75 -2.07
N TYR A 182 -7.03 -9.49 -2.51
CA TYR A 182 -5.85 -8.75 -2.97
C TYR A 182 -4.76 -8.70 -1.89
N PHE A 183 -5.12 -8.40 -0.64
CA PHE A 183 -4.13 -8.32 0.44
C PHE A 183 -3.52 -9.67 0.77
N ILE A 184 -4.33 -10.71 0.91
CA ILE A 184 -3.84 -12.06 1.19
C ILE A 184 -2.89 -12.51 0.07
N THR A 185 -3.32 -12.38 -1.19
CA THR A 185 -2.50 -12.79 -2.34
C THR A 185 -1.25 -11.94 -2.51
N SER A 186 -1.34 -10.63 -2.27
CA SER A 186 -0.20 -9.70 -2.37
C SER A 186 0.85 -9.96 -1.28
N ILE A 187 0.42 -10.18 -0.04
CA ILE A 187 1.32 -10.52 1.07
C ILE A 187 1.96 -11.88 0.80
N TRP A 188 1.16 -12.86 0.38
CA TRP A 188 1.66 -14.20 0.03
C TRP A 188 2.71 -14.14 -1.10
N ALA A 189 2.42 -13.43 -2.19
CA ALA A 189 3.31 -13.31 -3.33
C ALA A 189 4.60 -12.52 -3.01
N SER A 190 4.57 -11.62 -2.04
CA SER A 190 5.74 -10.83 -1.60
C SER A 190 6.53 -11.50 -0.48
N ALA A 191 5.98 -12.54 0.15
CA ALA A 191 6.65 -13.28 1.22
C ALA A 191 7.87 -14.02 0.66
N ARG A 192 9.05 -13.68 1.18
CA ARG A 192 10.33 -14.31 0.80
C ARG A 192 10.96 -15.10 1.94
N THR A 193 10.41 -14.97 3.11
CA THR A 193 10.94 -15.56 4.34
C THR A 193 9.83 -16.25 5.11
N PRO A 194 10.12 -17.35 5.83
CA PRO A 194 9.11 -18.11 6.60
C PRO A 194 8.37 -17.26 7.64
N GLU A 195 9.03 -16.25 8.22
CA GLU A 195 8.43 -15.37 9.23
C GLU A 195 7.17 -14.67 8.72
N VAL A 196 7.16 -14.29 7.44
CA VAL A 196 6.01 -13.60 6.83
C VAL A 196 4.80 -14.51 6.77
N TYR A 197 4.98 -15.79 6.43
CA TYR A 197 3.90 -16.77 6.43
C TYR A 197 3.38 -17.03 7.83
N PHE A 198 4.27 -17.21 8.82
CA PHE A 198 3.88 -17.38 10.22
C PHE A 198 3.13 -16.15 10.76
N ALA A 199 3.60 -14.94 10.43
CA ALA A 199 2.93 -13.69 10.82
C ALA A 199 1.54 -13.58 10.21
N MET A 200 1.37 -13.96 8.95
CA MET A 200 0.08 -13.94 8.26
C MET A 200 -0.91 -14.93 8.89
N VAL A 201 -0.50 -16.16 9.14
CA VAL A 201 -1.34 -17.17 9.78
C VAL A 201 -1.67 -16.77 11.21
N ALA A 202 -0.68 -16.29 11.97
CA ALA A 202 -0.91 -15.78 13.32
C ALA A 202 -1.90 -14.63 13.33
N GLY A 203 -1.76 -13.67 12.41
CA GLY A 203 -2.68 -12.53 12.28
C GLY A 203 -4.11 -12.94 11.94
N LEU A 204 -4.30 -13.93 11.05
CA LEU A 204 -5.61 -14.47 10.69
C LEU A 204 -6.31 -15.14 11.88
N ILE A 205 -5.55 -15.79 12.77
CA ILE A 205 -6.08 -16.45 13.96
C ILE A 205 -6.30 -15.46 15.10
N LEU A 206 -5.30 -14.64 15.38
CA LEU A 206 -5.30 -13.73 16.53
C LEU A 206 -6.22 -12.52 16.32
N GLY A 207 -6.42 -12.07 15.08
CA GLY A 207 -7.30 -10.96 14.77
C GLY A 207 -8.71 -11.14 15.32
N PRO A 208 -9.44 -12.20 14.96
CA PRO A 208 -10.76 -12.50 15.52
C PRO A 208 -10.74 -12.69 17.04
N ILE A 209 -9.73 -13.38 17.59
CA ILE A 209 -9.63 -13.64 19.03
C ILE A 209 -9.52 -12.31 19.80
N PHE A 210 -8.60 -11.44 19.40
CA PHE A 210 -8.43 -10.15 20.09
C PHE A 210 -9.55 -9.15 19.79
N HIS A 211 -10.30 -9.35 18.70
CA HIS A 211 -11.52 -8.56 18.48
C HIS A 211 -12.55 -8.77 19.60
N TYR A 212 -12.68 -9.98 20.10
CA TYR A 212 -13.55 -10.28 21.26
C TYR A 212 -12.94 -9.87 22.61
N LEU A 213 -11.63 -10.04 22.79
CA LEU A 213 -10.94 -9.80 24.06
C LEU A 213 -10.64 -8.32 24.32
N THR A 214 -10.26 -7.59 23.28
CA THR A 214 -9.83 -6.18 23.38
C THR A 214 -10.35 -5.36 22.19
N PRO A 215 -11.66 -5.06 22.09
CA PRO A 215 -12.27 -4.46 20.91
C PRO A 215 -11.57 -3.19 20.42
N GLY A 216 -11.22 -2.27 21.34
CA GLY A 216 -10.60 -0.98 20.99
C GLY A 216 -9.12 -1.06 20.58
N TYR A 217 -8.42 -2.17 20.83
CA TYR A 217 -6.98 -2.35 20.58
C TYR A 217 -6.66 -3.64 19.83
N SER A 218 -7.68 -4.35 19.35
CA SER A 218 -7.55 -5.69 18.75
C SER A 218 -6.51 -5.77 17.65
N ILE A 219 -6.47 -4.80 16.72
CA ILE A 219 -5.52 -4.74 15.60
C ILE A 219 -4.09 -4.57 16.10
N LEU A 220 -3.88 -3.69 17.09
CA LEU A 220 -2.57 -3.46 17.69
C LEU A 220 -2.06 -4.71 18.41
N VAL A 221 -2.90 -5.27 19.30
CA VAL A 221 -2.52 -6.42 20.12
C VAL A 221 -2.30 -7.66 19.24
N ALA A 222 -3.19 -7.92 18.28
CA ALA A 222 -3.04 -9.02 17.33
C ALA A 222 -1.78 -8.86 16.47
N GLY A 223 -1.46 -7.65 16.01
CA GLY A 223 -0.27 -7.38 15.22
C GLY A 223 1.02 -7.59 16.01
N ILE A 224 1.12 -7.06 17.22
CA ILE A 224 2.30 -7.22 18.08
C ILE A 224 2.46 -8.69 18.51
N ALA A 225 1.39 -9.32 19.03
CA ALA A 225 1.43 -10.70 19.46
C ALA A 225 1.73 -11.65 18.29
N GLY A 226 1.09 -11.44 17.13
CA GLY A 226 1.32 -12.23 15.93
C GLY A 226 2.76 -12.10 15.42
N GLY A 227 3.34 -10.88 15.45
CA GLY A 227 4.72 -10.63 15.08
C GLY A 227 5.72 -11.34 16.03
N ILE A 228 5.49 -11.26 17.34
CA ILE A 228 6.33 -11.94 18.35
C ILE A 228 6.25 -13.45 18.18
N ILE A 229 5.04 -14.01 17.99
CA ILE A 229 4.84 -15.45 17.79
C ILE A 229 5.51 -15.91 16.50
N ALA A 230 5.35 -15.18 15.40
CA ALA A 230 5.97 -15.50 14.13
C ALA A 230 7.50 -15.52 14.23
N PHE A 231 8.08 -14.54 14.90
CA PHE A 231 9.52 -14.47 15.15
C PHE A 231 10.01 -15.63 16.02
N ALA A 232 9.28 -15.96 17.09
CA ALA A 232 9.64 -17.08 17.97
C ALA A 232 9.55 -18.45 17.25
N LEU A 233 8.51 -18.62 16.43
CA LEU A 233 8.34 -19.84 15.63
C LEU A 233 9.45 -19.99 14.60
N GLU A 234 9.77 -18.92 13.87
CA GLU A 234 10.86 -18.95 12.89
C GLU A 234 12.22 -19.30 13.56
N ARG A 235 12.52 -18.64 14.69
CA ARG A 235 13.75 -18.92 15.43
C ARG A 235 13.81 -20.38 15.92
N SER A 236 12.69 -20.94 16.36
CA SER A 236 12.60 -22.35 16.74
C SER A 236 12.77 -23.27 15.53
N PHE A 237 12.17 -22.92 14.40
CA PHE A 237 12.24 -23.68 13.16
C PHE A 237 13.69 -23.72 12.61
N ARG A 238 14.40 -22.59 12.59
CA ARG A 238 15.81 -22.54 12.21
C ARG A 238 16.70 -23.38 13.14
N LYS A 239 16.40 -23.42 14.43
CA LYS A 239 17.15 -24.21 15.39
C LYS A 239 16.99 -25.73 15.17
N PHE A 240 15.81 -26.15 14.68
CA PHE A 240 15.54 -27.55 14.40
C PHE A 240 16.04 -28.02 13.01
N TRP A 241 15.98 -27.14 12.00
CA TRP A 241 16.36 -27.49 10.61
C TRP A 241 17.77 -27.01 10.22
N GLY A 242 18.32 -26.00 10.87
CA GLY A 242 19.68 -25.52 10.62
C GLY A 242 20.78 -26.33 11.30
N ALA A 243 20.46 -27.37 12.03
CA ALA A 243 21.42 -28.26 12.66
C ALA A 243 21.99 -29.36 11.72
N ASP A 244 21.46 -29.44 10.47
CA ASP A 244 21.90 -30.45 9.49
C ASP A 244 22.85 -29.89 8.40
N GLU A 245 23.26 -28.61 8.47
CA GLU A 245 24.22 -28.01 7.54
C GLU A 245 25.52 -27.53 8.20
N SER A 246 26.00 -28.24 9.26
CA SER A 246 27.33 -28.01 9.82
C SER A 246 28.19 -29.24 9.74
#